data_7c364c537e4a93cf089033e710df8666
#
_entry.id   7c364c537e4a93cf089033e710df8666
#
_cell.length_a   1.000
_cell.length_b   1.000
_cell.length_c   1.000
_cell.angle_alpha   90.00
_cell.angle_beta   90.00
_cell.angle_gamma   90.00
#
_symmetry.space_group_name_H-M   'P 1'
#
loop_
_entity.id
_entity.type
_entity.pdbx_description
1 polymer ?
#
loop_
_entity_poly.entity_id
_entity_poly.type
_entity_poly.pdbx_seq_one_letter_code
_entity_poly.pdbx_strand_id
1 'polypeptide(L)'
;MRSGLKALILVTRQFGINIGPNDIPERYNVDDRELSLAELASVVQKFDLRAKPSKLNEPQLAKALLKKQQILRLSTGRYIIALRYTQEKDGSRTLLVLDPSQPESKSQTIDINEVKKVWRGEVLLLKKRLRLSDENQEFSTGWLIGELVRNKTVVLQAVVIGLLVNVLALVPAVFMMIVLD
;
A
#
# COMPACT_ATOMS: atom_id res chain seq x y z
N MET A 1 -0.86 -23.40 -13.19
CA MET A 1 -0.72 -21.96 -12.92
C MET A 1 0.50 -21.76 -12.01
N ARG A 2 1.38 -20.82 -12.34
CA ARG A 2 2.68 -20.58 -11.70
C ARG A 2 2.58 -20.00 -10.30
N SER A 3 3.58 -20.25 -9.46
CA SER A 3 3.58 -19.79 -8.06
C SER A 3 3.49 -18.27 -7.97
N GLY A 4 4.17 -17.54 -8.84
CA GLY A 4 4.14 -16.07 -8.88
C GLY A 4 2.77 -15.49 -9.21
N LEU A 5 2.06 -16.04 -10.19
CA LEU A 5 0.72 -15.58 -10.55
C LEU A 5 -0.32 -15.92 -9.47
N LYS A 6 -0.23 -17.12 -8.88
CA LYS A 6 -1.09 -17.49 -7.74
C LYS A 6 -0.84 -16.56 -6.54
N ALA A 7 0.43 -16.29 -6.21
CA ALA A 7 0.79 -15.36 -5.15
C ALA A 7 0.21 -13.96 -5.42
N LEU A 8 0.31 -13.49 -6.67
CA LEU A 8 -0.23 -12.21 -7.08
C LEU A 8 -1.74 -12.11 -6.87
N ILE A 9 -2.49 -13.11 -7.37
CA ILE A 9 -3.95 -13.16 -7.22
C ILE A 9 -4.37 -13.15 -5.75
N LEU A 10 -3.67 -13.92 -4.90
CA LEU A 10 -3.98 -13.97 -3.47
C LEU A 10 -3.70 -12.64 -2.78
N VAL A 11 -2.57 -12.00 -3.09
CA VAL A 11 -2.19 -10.74 -2.44
C VAL A 11 -3.02 -9.56 -2.97
N THR A 12 -3.46 -9.55 -4.23
CA THR A 12 -4.30 -8.47 -4.75
C THR A 12 -5.69 -8.41 -4.11
N ARG A 13 -6.19 -9.55 -3.62
CA ARG A 13 -7.46 -9.60 -2.87
C ARG A 13 -7.44 -8.73 -1.61
N GLN A 14 -6.29 -8.56 -0.94
CA GLN A 14 -6.17 -7.65 0.21
C GLN A 14 -6.35 -6.17 -0.14
N PHE A 15 -6.23 -5.83 -1.43
CA PHE A 15 -6.47 -4.48 -1.95
C PHE A 15 -7.91 -4.30 -2.48
N GLY A 16 -8.77 -5.32 -2.32
CA GLY A 16 -10.13 -5.33 -2.86
C GLY A 16 -10.19 -5.58 -4.37
N ILE A 17 -9.11 -6.08 -4.98
CA ILE A 17 -9.03 -6.35 -6.40
C ILE A 17 -9.07 -7.86 -6.62
N ASN A 18 -10.16 -8.34 -7.23
CA ASN A 18 -10.30 -9.73 -7.65
C ASN A 18 -9.75 -9.89 -9.07
N ILE A 19 -8.57 -10.48 -9.18
CA ILE A 19 -8.00 -10.86 -10.47
C ILE A 19 -8.30 -12.35 -10.66
N GLY A 20 -9.04 -12.67 -11.71
CA GLY A 20 -9.26 -14.06 -12.14
C GLY A 20 -8.11 -14.57 -13.00
N PRO A 21 -7.98 -15.89 -13.18
CA PRO A 21 -7.01 -16.48 -14.12
C PRO A 21 -7.19 -15.97 -15.54
N ASN A 22 -8.41 -15.68 -15.96
CA ASN A 22 -8.78 -15.21 -17.29
C ASN A 22 -8.43 -13.73 -17.54
N ASP A 23 -8.24 -12.95 -16.46
CA ASP A 23 -7.86 -11.54 -16.56
C ASP A 23 -6.36 -11.37 -16.86
N ILE A 24 -5.60 -12.46 -16.72
CA ILE A 24 -4.16 -12.47 -16.96
C ILE A 24 -3.94 -12.69 -18.46
N PRO A 25 -3.23 -11.79 -19.16
CA PRO A 25 -2.96 -11.96 -20.58
C PRO A 25 -2.30 -13.31 -20.88
N GLU A 26 -2.74 -13.99 -21.92
CA GLU A 26 -2.25 -15.30 -22.35
C GLU A 26 -0.73 -15.35 -22.49
N ARG A 27 -0.11 -14.26 -22.96
CA ARG A 27 1.36 -14.15 -23.11
C ARG A 27 2.14 -14.43 -21.82
N TYR A 28 1.51 -14.29 -20.64
CA TYR A 28 2.12 -14.63 -19.34
C TYR A 28 1.76 -16.03 -18.86
N ASN A 29 0.89 -16.72 -19.61
CA ASN A 29 0.38 -18.05 -19.24
C ASN A 29 0.99 -19.19 -20.10
N VAL A 30 1.64 -18.85 -21.22
CA VAL A 30 2.05 -19.77 -22.29
C VAL A 30 3.38 -20.49 -22.00
N ASP A 31 4.31 -19.87 -21.28
CA ASP A 31 5.62 -20.48 -21.00
C ASP A 31 5.65 -21.28 -19.70
N ASP A 32 6.40 -22.37 -19.65
CA ASP A 32 6.59 -23.23 -18.46
C ASP A 32 7.54 -22.63 -17.40
N ARG A 33 8.15 -21.48 -17.66
CA ARG A 33 9.04 -20.80 -16.71
C ARG A 33 8.27 -19.92 -15.72
N GLU A 34 8.77 -19.81 -14.50
CA GLU A 34 8.26 -18.80 -13.54
C GLU A 34 8.55 -17.38 -14.04
N LEU A 35 7.59 -16.49 -13.84
CA LEU A 35 7.73 -15.07 -14.20
C LEU A 35 8.78 -14.38 -13.32
N SER A 36 9.53 -13.47 -13.89
CA SER A 36 10.41 -12.58 -13.13
C SER A 36 9.59 -11.55 -12.32
N LEU A 37 10.22 -10.92 -11.31
CA LEU A 37 9.59 -9.84 -10.54
C LEU A 37 9.15 -8.66 -11.44
N ALA A 38 9.90 -8.37 -12.51
CA ALA A 38 9.57 -7.31 -13.45
C ALA A 38 8.32 -7.65 -14.28
N GLU A 39 8.22 -8.90 -14.75
CA GLU A 39 7.04 -9.37 -15.46
C GLU A 39 5.81 -9.38 -14.57
N LEU A 40 5.92 -9.85 -13.31
CA LEU A 40 4.84 -9.76 -12.33
C LEU A 40 4.42 -8.31 -12.08
N ALA A 41 5.39 -7.38 -11.96
CA ALA A 41 5.10 -5.96 -11.79
C ALA A 41 4.34 -5.39 -12.99
N SER A 42 4.67 -5.78 -14.22
CA SER A 42 3.97 -5.33 -15.43
C SER A 42 2.53 -5.86 -15.53
N VAL A 43 2.29 -7.09 -15.07
CA VAL A 43 0.92 -7.64 -14.96
C VAL A 43 0.08 -6.79 -14.03
N VAL A 44 0.61 -6.44 -12.87
CA VAL A 44 -0.11 -5.68 -11.81
C VAL A 44 -0.48 -4.28 -12.25
N GLN A 45 0.34 -3.63 -13.09
CA GLN A 45 0.09 -2.26 -13.55
C GLN A 45 -1.26 -2.10 -14.29
N LYS A 46 -1.79 -3.17 -14.86
CA LYS A 46 -3.10 -3.17 -15.54
C LYS A 46 -4.28 -3.08 -14.56
N PHE A 47 -4.06 -3.39 -13.29
CA PHE A 47 -5.10 -3.49 -12.27
C PHE A 47 -5.07 -2.34 -11.25
N ASP A 48 -4.66 -1.14 -11.67
CA ASP A 48 -4.57 0.05 -10.81
C ASP A 48 -3.71 -0.14 -9.54
N LEU A 49 -2.79 -1.08 -9.60
CA LEU A 49 -1.77 -1.29 -8.58
C LEU A 49 -0.40 -0.84 -9.09
N ARG A 50 0.41 -0.33 -8.20
CA ARG A 50 1.84 -0.14 -8.42
C ARG A 50 2.59 -1.28 -7.78
N ALA A 51 3.38 -1.97 -8.57
CA ALA A 51 4.31 -2.98 -8.08
C ALA A 51 5.74 -2.48 -8.31
N LYS A 52 6.57 -2.59 -7.28
CA LYS A 52 7.99 -2.26 -7.36
C LYS A 52 8.81 -3.47 -6.94
N PRO A 53 9.55 -4.10 -7.88
CA PRO A 53 10.59 -5.03 -7.52
C PRO A 53 11.63 -4.33 -6.64
N SER A 54 11.97 -4.93 -5.53
CA SER A 54 12.91 -4.34 -4.57
C SER A 54 13.74 -5.44 -3.91
N LYS A 55 14.89 -5.04 -3.37
CA LYS A 55 15.71 -5.92 -2.58
C LYS A 55 15.70 -5.41 -1.14
N LEU A 56 15.24 -6.24 -0.22
CA LEU A 56 15.11 -5.88 1.19
C LEU A 56 15.99 -6.79 2.05
N ASN A 57 16.49 -6.24 3.14
CA ASN A 57 17.05 -7.02 4.22
C ASN A 57 15.97 -7.35 5.27
N GLU A 58 16.30 -8.21 6.25
CA GLU A 58 15.35 -8.66 7.28
C GLU A 58 14.62 -7.51 8.00
N PRO A 59 15.30 -6.47 8.56
CA PRO A 59 14.62 -5.40 9.29
C PRO A 59 13.71 -4.56 8.37
N GLN A 60 14.05 -4.44 7.10
CA GLN A 60 13.21 -3.75 6.12
C GLN A 60 11.99 -4.60 5.76
N LEU A 61 12.15 -5.93 5.64
CA LEU A 61 11.04 -6.84 5.44
C LEU A 61 10.08 -6.81 6.63
N ALA A 62 10.59 -6.87 7.86
CA ALA A 62 9.78 -6.76 9.07
C ALA A 62 8.92 -5.49 9.07
N LYS A 63 9.52 -4.33 8.76
CA LYS A 63 8.80 -3.05 8.64
C LYS A 63 7.75 -3.05 7.51
N ALA A 64 8.04 -3.69 6.38
CA ALA A 64 7.10 -3.79 5.27
C ALA A 64 5.89 -4.66 5.63
N LEU A 65 6.11 -5.75 6.37
CA LEU A 65 5.07 -6.69 6.82
C LEU A 65 4.14 -6.09 7.89
N LEU A 66 4.60 -5.09 8.67
CA LEU A 66 3.71 -4.35 9.57
C LEU A 66 2.57 -3.63 8.83
N LYS A 67 2.80 -3.29 7.56
CA LYS A 67 1.82 -2.56 6.75
C LYS A 67 0.94 -3.50 5.92
N LYS A 68 1.56 -4.43 5.20
CA LYS A 68 0.88 -5.33 4.26
C LYS A 68 1.71 -6.58 3.97
N GLN A 69 1.01 -7.64 3.55
CA GLN A 69 1.65 -8.86 3.05
C GLN A 69 2.56 -8.57 1.85
N GLN A 70 3.64 -9.33 1.71
CA GLN A 70 4.64 -9.16 0.67
C GLN A 70 4.86 -10.47 -0.10
N ILE A 71 5.17 -10.35 -1.40
CA ILE A 71 5.53 -11.49 -2.22
C ILE A 71 7.05 -11.59 -2.26
N LEU A 72 7.59 -12.70 -1.78
CA LEU A 72 9.02 -12.98 -1.76
C LEU A 72 9.36 -13.94 -2.90
N ARG A 73 10.48 -13.70 -3.59
CA ARG A 73 11.04 -14.61 -4.58
C ARG A 73 12.19 -15.39 -3.96
N LEU A 74 12.10 -16.71 -4.01
CA LEU A 74 13.15 -17.61 -3.53
C LEU A 74 14.25 -17.78 -4.59
N SER A 75 15.42 -18.25 -4.17
CA SER A 75 16.55 -18.56 -5.05
C SER A 75 16.23 -19.68 -6.07
N THR A 76 15.24 -20.52 -5.76
CA THR A 76 14.69 -21.53 -6.67
C THR A 76 13.81 -20.94 -7.79
N GLY A 77 13.57 -19.63 -7.79
CA GLY A 77 12.65 -18.95 -8.70
C GLY A 77 11.18 -18.98 -8.27
N ARG A 78 10.80 -19.80 -7.27
CA ARG A 78 9.43 -19.88 -6.75
C ARG A 78 9.09 -18.68 -5.91
N TYR A 79 7.79 -18.45 -5.72
CA TYR A 79 7.25 -17.34 -4.95
C TYR A 79 6.49 -17.84 -3.73
N ILE A 80 6.67 -17.14 -2.60
CA ILE A 80 5.91 -17.32 -1.37
C ILE A 80 5.33 -15.98 -0.93
N ILE A 81 4.26 -16.03 -0.15
CA ILE A 81 3.64 -14.83 0.43
C ILE A 81 4.06 -14.77 1.89
N ALA A 82 4.76 -13.71 2.28
CA ALA A 82 5.03 -13.41 3.68
C ALA A 82 3.84 -12.64 4.25
N LEU A 83 3.24 -13.20 5.30
CA LEU A 83 2.03 -12.66 5.94
C LEU A 83 2.38 -11.81 7.15
N ARG A 84 3.25 -12.32 8.03
CA ARG A 84 3.61 -11.67 9.29
C ARG A 84 5.03 -12.04 9.70
N TYR A 85 5.73 -11.09 10.26
CA TYR A 85 6.99 -11.29 10.98
C TYR A 85 6.73 -11.18 12.48
N THR A 86 7.21 -12.14 13.26
CA THR A 86 7.08 -12.17 14.72
C THR A 86 8.47 -12.32 15.32
N GLN A 87 8.76 -11.54 16.34
CA GLN A 87 9.94 -11.69 17.17
C GLN A 87 9.45 -11.97 18.60
N GLU A 88 9.76 -13.12 19.12
CA GLU A 88 9.40 -13.53 20.47
C GLU A 88 10.37 -12.98 21.52
N LYS A 89 9.97 -13.02 22.78
CA LYS A 89 10.77 -12.48 23.89
C LYS A 89 12.06 -13.27 24.14
N ASP A 90 12.09 -14.53 23.72
CA ASP A 90 13.26 -15.41 23.77
C ASP A 90 14.30 -15.12 22.67
N GLY A 91 14.01 -14.14 21.79
CA GLY A 91 14.85 -13.76 20.66
C GLY A 91 14.61 -14.58 19.39
N SER A 92 13.71 -15.55 19.41
CA SER A 92 13.34 -16.30 18.20
C SER A 92 12.61 -15.39 17.22
N ARG A 93 12.91 -15.56 15.92
CA ARG A 93 12.36 -14.75 14.84
C ARG A 93 11.71 -15.65 13.84
N THR A 94 10.41 -15.50 13.68
CA THR A 94 9.60 -16.34 12.82
C THR A 94 8.90 -15.54 11.75
N LEU A 95 8.72 -16.15 10.61
CA LEU A 95 7.98 -15.61 9.48
C LEU A 95 6.79 -16.53 9.17
N LEU A 96 5.58 -15.98 9.25
CA LEU A 96 4.39 -16.67 8.77
C LEU A 96 4.33 -16.53 7.27
N VAL A 97 4.41 -17.64 6.56
CA VAL A 97 4.41 -17.69 5.10
C VAL A 97 3.29 -18.55 4.57
N LEU A 98 2.89 -18.29 3.33
CA LEU A 98 1.93 -19.08 2.59
C LEU A 98 2.54 -19.44 1.23
N ASP A 99 2.61 -20.74 0.94
CA ASP A 99 3.03 -21.23 -0.38
C ASP A 99 1.80 -21.37 -1.29
N PRO A 100 1.67 -20.51 -2.32
CA PRO A 100 0.52 -20.54 -3.21
C PRO A 100 0.52 -21.74 -4.16
N SER A 101 1.60 -22.53 -4.19
CA SER A 101 1.71 -23.72 -5.05
C SER A 101 0.99 -24.94 -4.46
N GLN A 102 0.79 -24.95 -3.15
CA GLN A 102 0.11 -26.04 -2.47
C GLN A 102 -1.40 -25.97 -2.66
N PRO A 103 -2.09 -27.10 -2.90
CA PRO A 103 -3.55 -27.12 -3.12
C PRO A 103 -4.35 -26.62 -1.90
N GLU A 104 -3.88 -26.94 -0.70
CA GLU A 104 -4.36 -26.39 0.55
C GLU A 104 -3.37 -25.33 1.01
N SER A 105 -3.53 -24.09 0.55
CA SER A 105 -2.67 -22.95 0.91
C SER A 105 -2.66 -22.72 2.44
N LYS A 106 -2.07 -23.63 3.20
CA LYS A 106 -1.90 -23.52 4.65
C LYS A 106 -0.74 -22.57 4.94
N SER A 107 -0.97 -21.63 5.84
CA SER A 107 0.08 -20.80 6.36
C SER A 107 1.00 -21.62 7.26
N GLN A 108 2.30 -21.46 7.10
CA GLN A 108 3.34 -22.14 7.87
C GLN A 108 4.21 -21.09 8.57
N THR A 109 4.55 -21.36 9.82
CA THR A 109 5.53 -20.54 10.56
C THR A 109 6.90 -21.15 10.36
N ILE A 110 7.84 -20.37 9.81
CA ILE A 110 9.20 -20.80 9.50
C ILE A 110 10.18 -19.86 10.21
N ASP A 111 11.29 -20.40 10.72
CA ASP A 111 12.36 -19.58 11.27
C ASP A 111 12.96 -18.69 10.17
N ILE A 112 13.24 -17.43 10.49
CA ILE A 112 13.79 -16.46 9.53
C ILE A 112 15.16 -16.90 8.99
N ASN A 113 15.94 -17.64 9.79
CA ASN A 113 17.25 -18.12 9.37
C ASN A 113 17.13 -19.21 8.29
N GLU A 114 16.09 -20.03 8.32
CA GLU A 114 15.79 -20.99 7.27
C GLU A 114 15.34 -20.27 5.98
N VAL A 115 14.48 -19.26 6.11
CA VAL A 115 14.07 -18.45 4.97
C VAL A 115 15.26 -17.76 4.32
N LYS A 116 16.21 -17.22 5.10
CA LYS A 116 17.43 -16.58 4.59
C LYS A 116 18.32 -17.50 3.75
N LYS A 117 18.32 -18.81 4.00
CA LYS A 117 19.11 -19.76 3.20
C LYS A 117 18.62 -19.82 1.75
N VAL A 118 17.32 -19.61 1.54
CA VAL A 118 16.65 -19.72 0.24
C VAL A 118 16.14 -18.41 -0.31
N TRP A 119 16.13 -17.32 0.47
CA TRP A 119 15.71 -16.00 0.05
C TRP A 119 16.88 -15.01 -0.03
N ARG A 120 17.06 -14.39 -1.19
CA ARG A 120 18.14 -13.43 -1.47
C ARG A 120 17.72 -11.96 -1.34
N GLY A 121 16.65 -11.68 -0.60
CA GLY A 121 16.15 -10.34 -0.41
C GLY A 121 15.17 -9.87 -1.47
N GLU A 122 14.90 -10.63 -2.52
CA GLU A 122 14.01 -10.25 -3.62
C GLU A 122 12.54 -10.23 -3.17
N VAL A 123 11.88 -9.08 -3.38
CA VAL A 123 10.52 -8.81 -2.93
C VAL A 123 9.77 -8.02 -3.99
N LEU A 124 8.47 -8.30 -4.14
CA LEU A 124 7.56 -7.47 -4.90
C LEU A 124 6.70 -6.64 -3.93
N LEU A 125 7.00 -5.35 -3.84
CA LEU A 125 6.22 -4.41 -3.04
C LEU A 125 5.00 -3.95 -3.83
N LEU A 126 3.80 -4.19 -3.27
CA LEU A 126 2.54 -3.80 -3.88
C LEU A 126 1.95 -2.59 -3.14
N LYS A 127 1.49 -1.59 -3.90
CA LYS A 127 0.76 -0.44 -3.39
C LYS A 127 -0.45 -0.17 -4.27
N LYS A 128 -1.58 0.21 -3.69
CA LYS A 128 -2.73 0.70 -4.44
C LYS A 128 -2.32 2.00 -5.15
N ARG A 129 -2.65 2.12 -6.44
CA ARG A 129 -2.51 3.38 -7.15
C ARG A 129 -3.64 4.28 -6.68
N LEU A 130 -3.32 5.28 -5.87
CA LEU A 130 -4.29 6.28 -5.48
C LEU A 130 -4.67 7.07 -6.74
N ARG A 131 -5.84 6.79 -7.30
CA ARG A 131 -6.50 7.73 -8.21
C ARG A 131 -7.09 8.82 -7.33
N LEU A 132 -6.90 10.08 -7.71
CA LEU A 132 -7.51 11.25 -7.04
C LEU A 132 -9.04 11.25 -7.06
N SER A 133 -9.66 10.23 -7.68
CA SER A 133 -11.11 10.05 -7.82
C SER A 133 -11.70 8.91 -6.96
N ASP A 134 -10.94 8.34 -6.02
CA ASP A 134 -11.54 7.37 -5.08
C ASP A 134 -12.38 8.16 -4.05
N GLU A 135 -13.67 8.28 -4.34
CA GLU A 135 -14.71 8.89 -3.48
C GLU A 135 -14.81 8.27 -2.07
N ASN A 136 -14.11 7.16 -1.81
CA ASN A 136 -14.05 6.46 -0.53
C ASN A 136 -12.72 6.66 0.23
N GLN A 137 -11.99 7.77 0.01
CA GLN A 137 -10.94 8.12 0.96
C GLN A 137 -11.59 8.58 2.26
N GLU A 138 -11.42 7.80 3.33
CA GLU A 138 -11.64 8.29 4.69
C GLU A 138 -11.00 9.68 4.79
N PHE A 139 -11.80 10.68 5.14
CA PHE A 139 -11.37 12.06 5.31
C PHE A 139 -10.24 12.11 6.34
N SER A 140 -9.01 11.99 5.86
CA SER A 140 -7.82 12.14 6.69
C SER A 140 -7.51 13.62 6.83
N THR A 141 -7.23 14.07 8.05
CA THR A 141 -6.74 15.43 8.33
C THR A 141 -5.53 15.81 7.48
N GLY A 142 -4.67 14.83 7.14
CA GLY A 142 -3.53 15.03 6.25
C GLY A 142 -3.93 15.35 4.80
N TRP A 143 -5.01 14.78 4.29
CA TRP A 143 -5.56 15.14 2.98
C TRP A 143 -6.09 16.57 2.98
N LEU A 144 -6.85 16.94 4.02
CA LEU A 144 -7.41 18.29 4.16
C LEU A 144 -6.31 19.37 4.17
N ILE A 145 -5.25 19.15 4.95
CA ILE A 145 -4.09 20.06 5.01
C ILE A 145 -3.41 20.16 3.63
N GLY A 146 -3.22 19.03 2.94
CA GLY A 146 -2.64 19.00 1.60
C GLY A 146 -3.45 19.79 0.58
N GLU A 147 -4.78 19.72 0.64
CA GLU A 147 -5.69 20.45 -0.25
C GLU A 147 -5.71 21.95 0.08
N LEU A 148 -5.70 22.32 1.36
CA LEU A 148 -5.58 23.73 1.81
C LEU A 148 -4.28 24.38 1.32
N VAL A 149 -3.15 23.67 1.43
CA VAL A 149 -1.84 24.20 0.96
C VAL A 149 -1.81 24.32 -0.56
N ARG A 150 -2.45 23.40 -1.28
CA ARG A 150 -2.52 23.45 -2.76
C ARG A 150 -3.35 24.64 -3.25
N ASN A 151 -4.41 24.97 -2.53
CA ASN A 151 -5.32 26.07 -2.85
C ASN A 151 -5.10 27.31 -1.97
N LYS A 152 -3.84 27.60 -1.61
CA LYS A 152 -3.46 28.70 -0.71
C LYS A 152 -4.06 30.05 -1.06
N THR A 153 -4.28 30.36 -2.34
CA THR A 153 -4.88 31.62 -2.80
C THR A 153 -6.34 31.72 -2.37
N VAL A 154 -7.11 30.64 -2.52
CA VAL A 154 -8.53 30.60 -2.10
C VAL A 154 -8.65 30.70 -0.58
N VAL A 155 -7.76 29.99 0.14
CA VAL A 155 -7.70 30.04 1.60
C VAL A 155 -7.38 31.46 2.08
N LEU A 156 -6.40 32.11 1.47
CA LEU A 156 -6.03 33.50 1.80
C LEU A 156 -7.19 34.46 1.54
N GLN A 157 -7.88 34.33 0.40
CA GLN A 157 -9.07 35.15 0.10
C GLN A 157 -10.16 34.95 1.15
N ALA A 158 -10.44 33.70 1.54
CA ALA A 158 -11.44 33.41 2.58
C ALA A 158 -11.07 34.04 3.92
N VAL A 159 -9.80 34.03 4.32
CA VAL A 159 -9.31 34.66 5.55
C VAL A 159 -9.47 36.18 5.48
N VAL A 160 -9.10 36.80 4.36
CA VAL A 160 -9.23 38.26 4.17
C VAL A 160 -10.68 38.69 4.22
N ILE A 161 -11.59 37.97 3.54
CA ILE A 161 -13.03 38.27 3.57
C ILE A 161 -13.57 38.08 4.97
N GLY A 162 -13.21 37.02 5.68
CA GLY A 162 -13.63 36.80 7.06
C GLY A 162 -13.18 37.92 8.02
N LEU A 163 -11.96 38.42 7.83
CA LEU A 163 -11.44 39.55 8.61
C LEU A 163 -12.22 40.82 8.31
N LEU A 164 -12.50 41.12 7.05
CA LEU A 164 -13.32 42.28 6.65
C LEU A 164 -14.72 42.22 7.24
N VAL A 165 -15.39 41.09 7.21
CA VAL A 165 -16.72 40.90 7.81
C VAL A 165 -16.67 41.13 9.32
N ASN A 166 -15.67 40.64 10.02
CA ASN A 166 -15.48 40.86 11.46
C ASN A 166 -15.27 42.36 11.78
N VAL A 167 -14.47 43.07 11.00
CA VAL A 167 -14.27 44.54 11.19
C VAL A 167 -15.56 45.27 10.95
N LEU A 168 -16.30 44.97 9.88
CA LEU A 168 -17.59 45.57 9.60
C LEU A 168 -18.64 45.31 10.69
N ALA A 169 -18.61 44.14 11.32
CA ALA A 169 -19.51 43.79 12.43
C ALA A 169 -19.26 44.63 13.69
N LEU A 170 -18.06 45.18 13.87
CA LEU A 170 -17.74 46.08 14.98
C LEU A 170 -18.31 47.48 14.79
N VAL A 171 -18.56 47.93 13.56
CA VAL A 171 -19.04 49.28 13.25
C VAL A 171 -20.37 49.62 13.97
N PRO A 172 -21.41 48.75 13.92
CA PRO A 172 -22.65 49.02 14.64
C PRO A 172 -22.46 49.12 16.17
N ALA A 173 -21.58 48.26 16.72
CA ALA A 173 -21.30 48.25 18.16
C ALA A 173 -20.62 49.55 18.60
N VAL A 174 -19.64 50.04 17.85
CA VAL A 174 -18.95 51.31 18.11
C VAL A 174 -19.90 52.48 17.91
N PHE A 175 -20.75 52.45 16.87
CA PHE A 175 -21.75 53.49 16.64
C PHE A 175 -22.76 53.60 17.79
N MET A 176 -23.27 52.45 18.26
CA MET A 176 -24.18 52.43 19.41
C MET A 176 -23.52 52.93 20.69
N MET A 177 -22.26 52.65 20.91
CA MET A 177 -21.50 53.16 22.06
C MET A 177 -21.36 54.66 22.02
N ILE A 178 -21.12 55.26 20.85
CA ILE A 178 -20.97 56.72 20.69
C ILE A 178 -22.34 57.48 20.80
N VAL A 179 -23.44 56.86 20.39
CA VAL A 179 -24.76 57.49 20.37
C VAL A 179 -25.44 57.41 21.72
N LEU A 180 -25.09 56.42 22.57
CA LEU A 180 -25.70 56.23 23.91
C LEU A 180 -24.94 56.93 25.05
N ASP A 181 -23.73 57.47 24.78
CA ASP A 181 -22.95 58.26 25.75
C ASP A 181 -23.20 59.78 25.52
#